data_5324d021bab8afc7b9d9579302b85a8e
#
_entry.id   5324d021bab8afc7b9d9579302b85a8e
#
_cell.length_a   1.000
_cell.length_b   1.000
_cell.length_c   1.000
_cell.angle_alpha   90.00
_cell.angle_beta   90.00
_cell.angle_gamma   90.00
#
_symmetry.space_group_name_H-M   'P 1'
#
loop_
_entity.id
_entity.type
_entity.pdbx_description
1 polymer ?
#
loop_
_entity_poly.entity_id
_entity_poly.type
_entity_poly.pdbx_seq_one_letter_code
_entity_poly.pdbx_strand_id
1 'polypeptide(L)'
;MFLLYVIFAVLIFLMLYGVYAYYAYNRVRPAEHACVDCANSVTIHGYDLYYRELGADKGQPPVILVHGGPGHSSLSFKGGFDFLADQTRVIYYDQRGSGNSQIKPQPADYTIAQLVDELETLRREVVKAEKIILVGHSFGSALVQRYSLKYPQRVAKLIIVGGIRINNGMNNRFIWKWLGPALYSTDLGFPHADPQAADAWFTASSEKDNPNRLFDKTNAHLLENTGTVSFAPWREISLSLVGSDFKNELRQLGTPTLFIYGAADSPFTGQPVAAELCDTLPNCQSIGFDQSGHWPFLEQPEKFQQVLKDFLIQK
;
A
#
# COMPACT_ATOMS: atom_id res chain seq x y z
N MET A 1 3.38 -49.23 17.41
CA MET A 1 2.10 -49.23 16.60
C MET A 1 1.24 -48.06 16.99
N PHE A 2 0.83 -47.88 18.24
CA PHE A 2 -0.02 -46.77 18.70
C PHE A 2 0.53 -45.38 18.32
N LEU A 3 1.82 -45.09 18.55
CA LEU A 3 2.47 -43.82 18.23
C LEU A 3 2.38 -43.49 16.71
N LEU A 4 2.54 -44.49 15.84
CA LEU A 4 2.44 -44.33 14.40
C LEU A 4 1.00 -43.95 13.98
N TYR A 5 -0.03 -44.53 14.61
CA TYR A 5 -1.41 -44.14 14.34
C TYR A 5 -1.72 -42.70 14.79
N VAL A 6 -1.19 -42.28 15.94
CA VAL A 6 -1.35 -40.90 16.42
C VAL A 6 -0.68 -39.92 15.46
N ILE A 7 0.56 -40.20 15.02
CA ILE A 7 1.28 -39.34 14.05
C ILE A 7 0.49 -39.27 12.74
N PHE A 8 -0.01 -40.40 12.22
CA PHE A 8 -0.78 -40.43 10.99
C PHE A 8 -2.10 -39.65 11.10
N ALA A 9 -2.82 -39.80 12.22
CA ALA A 9 -4.03 -39.04 12.50
C ALA A 9 -3.79 -37.53 12.56
N VAL A 10 -2.68 -37.11 13.22
CA VAL A 10 -2.26 -35.69 13.26
C VAL A 10 -1.93 -35.16 11.87
N LEU A 11 -1.20 -35.93 11.05
CA LEU A 11 -0.87 -35.52 9.67
C LEU A 11 -2.12 -35.38 8.79
N ILE A 12 -3.09 -36.30 8.90
CA ILE A 12 -4.37 -36.20 8.21
C ILE A 12 -5.13 -34.97 8.68
N PHE A 13 -5.21 -34.72 9.98
CA PHE A 13 -5.87 -33.54 10.53
C PHE A 13 -5.26 -32.25 9.99
N LEU A 14 -3.91 -32.14 10.02
CA LEU A 14 -3.20 -30.97 9.49
C LEU A 14 -3.43 -30.79 7.99
N MET A 15 -3.48 -31.88 7.23
CA MET A 15 -3.79 -31.83 5.81
C MET A 15 -5.24 -31.37 5.56
N LEU A 16 -6.20 -31.94 6.26
CA LEU A 16 -7.62 -31.53 6.13
C LEU A 16 -7.84 -30.09 6.57
N TYR A 17 -7.18 -29.68 7.67
CA TYR A 17 -7.19 -28.30 8.12
C TYR A 17 -6.57 -27.35 7.10
N GLY A 18 -5.43 -27.71 6.50
CA GLY A 18 -4.80 -26.93 5.44
C GLY A 18 -5.69 -26.75 4.21
N VAL A 19 -6.39 -27.83 3.79
CA VAL A 19 -7.37 -27.78 2.70
C VAL A 19 -8.55 -26.88 3.07
N TYR A 20 -9.10 -27.04 4.28
CA TYR A 20 -10.18 -26.18 4.77
C TYR A 20 -9.75 -24.70 4.81
N ALA A 21 -8.59 -24.39 5.40
CA ALA A 21 -8.05 -23.06 5.49
C ALA A 21 -7.83 -22.42 4.12
N TYR A 22 -7.30 -23.20 3.15
CA TYR A 22 -7.16 -22.75 1.76
C TYR A 22 -8.49 -22.34 1.15
N TYR A 23 -9.52 -23.18 1.28
CA TYR A 23 -10.83 -22.86 0.74
C TYR A 23 -11.50 -21.69 1.45
N ALA A 24 -11.42 -21.62 2.77
CA ALA A 24 -12.00 -20.57 3.56
C ALA A 24 -11.38 -19.22 3.21
N TYR A 25 -10.04 -19.13 3.21
CA TYR A 25 -9.30 -17.91 2.89
C TYR A 25 -9.58 -17.39 1.47
N ASN A 26 -9.58 -18.28 0.48
CA ASN A 26 -9.75 -17.88 -0.92
C ASN A 26 -11.22 -17.61 -1.29
N ARG A 27 -12.20 -17.98 -0.46
CA ARG A 27 -13.63 -17.73 -0.69
C ARG A 27 -14.14 -16.43 -0.10
N VAL A 28 -13.40 -15.79 0.79
CA VAL A 28 -13.79 -14.48 1.30
C VAL A 28 -13.88 -13.52 0.12
N ARG A 29 -15.06 -12.98 -0.10
CA ARG A 29 -15.29 -11.95 -1.14
C ARG A 29 -15.07 -10.56 -0.53
N PRO A 30 -14.85 -9.53 -1.36
CA PRO A 30 -14.86 -8.15 -0.87
C PRO A 30 -16.19 -7.83 -0.18
N ALA A 31 -16.11 -7.17 0.98
CA ALA A 31 -17.28 -6.70 1.71
C ALA A 31 -17.90 -5.52 0.95
N GLU A 32 -18.98 -5.76 0.24
CA GLU A 32 -19.60 -4.73 -0.60
C GLU A 32 -20.10 -3.55 0.24
N HIS A 33 -19.68 -2.35 -0.14
CA HIS A 33 -20.26 -1.11 0.38
C HIS A 33 -20.21 0.01 -0.67
N ALA A 34 -21.14 0.94 -0.54
CA ALA A 34 -21.14 2.18 -1.32
C ALA A 34 -19.98 3.09 -0.85
N CYS A 35 -19.62 4.06 -1.70
CA CYS A 35 -18.68 5.10 -1.29
C CYS A 35 -19.23 5.86 -0.07
N VAL A 36 -18.37 6.07 0.92
CA VAL A 36 -18.66 6.90 2.10
C VAL A 36 -18.21 8.33 1.79
N ASP A 37 -19.01 9.32 2.20
CA ASP A 37 -18.73 10.75 1.89
C ASP A 37 -18.61 11.03 0.38
N CYS A 38 -19.59 10.54 -0.39
CA CYS A 38 -19.59 10.63 -1.85
C CYS A 38 -19.71 12.05 -2.41
N ALA A 39 -19.86 13.07 -1.56
CA ALA A 39 -19.76 14.47 -2.00
C ALA A 39 -18.37 14.81 -2.56
N ASN A 40 -17.33 14.08 -2.13
CA ASN A 40 -15.95 14.18 -2.58
C ASN A 40 -15.53 12.88 -3.32
N SER A 41 -16.32 12.44 -4.28
CA SER A 41 -16.01 11.24 -5.04
C SER A 41 -16.03 11.48 -6.54
N VAL A 42 -15.40 10.58 -7.26
CA VAL A 42 -15.41 10.51 -8.72
C VAL A 42 -15.62 9.08 -9.17
N THR A 43 -16.49 8.88 -10.18
CA THR A 43 -16.67 7.54 -10.75
C THR A 43 -15.57 7.24 -11.77
N ILE A 44 -14.70 6.30 -11.46
CA ILE A 44 -13.62 5.82 -12.34
C ILE A 44 -13.79 4.32 -12.57
N HIS A 45 -13.88 3.92 -13.85
CA HIS A 45 -14.07 2.54 -14.28
C HIS A 45 -15.24 1.84 -13.58
N GLY A 46 -16.30 2.62 -13.28
CA GLY A 46 -17.50 2.12 -12.61
C GLY A 46 -17.38 1.98 -11.09
N TYR A 47 -16.32 2.49 -10.47
CA TYR A 47 -16.16 2.59 -9.03
C TYR A 47 -16.22 4.03 -8.58
N ASP A 48 -16.95 4.33 -7.51
CA ASP A 48 -16.94 5.63 -6.88
C ASP A 48 -15.75 5.70 -5.92
N LEU A 49 -14.77 6.54 -6.27
CA LEU A 49 -13.54 6.71 -5.52
C LEU A 49 -13.60 7.98 -4.72
N TYR A 50 -13.37 7.85 -3.42
CA TYR A 50 -13.21 9.00 -2.52
C TYR A 50 -11.87 9.69 -2.76
N TYR A 51 -11.88 11.01 -2.76
CA TYR A 51 -10.68 11.83 -2.72
C TYR A 51 -10.88 13.11 -1.89
N ARG A 52 -9.79 13.66 -1.39
CA ARG A 52 -9.72 14.96 -0.72
C ARG A 52 -8.62 15.77 -1.37
N GLU A 53 -8.92 17.00 -1.71
CA GLU A 53 -7.97 17.94 -2.30
C GLU A 53 -7.72 19.12 -1.38
N LEU A 54 -6.44 19.49 -1.21
CA LEU A 54 -5.99 20.66 -0.46
C LEU A 54 -5.12 21.54 -1.35
N GLY A 55 -5.00 22.82 -0.95
CA GLY A 55 -4.17 23.78 -1.66
C GLY A 55 -4.82 24.31 -2.93
N ALA A 56 -4.01 25.02 -3.73
CA ALA A 56 -4.43 25.61 -4.99
C ALA A 56 -3.33 25.44 -6.05
N ASP A 57 -3.70 25.62 -7.32
CA ASP A 57 -2.73 25.65 -8.41
C ASP A 57 -1.81 26.89 -8.26
N LYS A 58 -0.54 26.66 -8.09
CA LYS A 58 0.52 27.66 -7.97
C LYS A 58 1.63 27.49 -9.04
N GLY A 59 1.26 26.81 -10.15
CA GLY A 59 2.18 26.55 -11.25
C GLY A 59 3.18 25.41 -11.00
N GLN A 60 3.02 24.68 -9.87
CA GLN A 60 3.79 23.49 -9.56
C GLN A 60 2.96 22.22 -9.86
N PRO A 61 3.59 21.11 -10.27
CA PRO A 61 2.86 19.87 -10.47
C PRO A 61 2.12 19.44 -9.19
N PRO A 62 0.84 19.05 -9.29
CA PRO A 62 0.10 18.54 -8.14
C PRO A 62 0.71 17.27 -7.56
N VAL A 63 0.54 17.09 -6.25
CA VAL A 63 0.97 15.90 -5.51
C VAL A 63 -0.20 14.94 -5.37
N ILE A 64 -0.04 13.68 -5.76
CA ILE A 64 -0.99 12.61 -5.47
C ILE A 64 -0.36 11.64 -4.46
N LEU A 65 -1.09 11.41 -3.37
CA LEU A 65 -0.67 10.54 -2.28
C LEU A 65 -1.33 9.16 -2.43
N VAL A 66 -0.50 8.13 -2.54
CA VAL A 66 -0.90 6.74 -2.76
C VAL A 66 -0.63 5.95 -1.48
N HIS A 67 -1.71 5.59 -0.78
CA HIS A 67 -1.63 4.91 0.51
C HIS A 67 -1.14 3.46 0.42
N GLY A 68 -0.72 2.95 1.56
CA GLY A 68 -0.25 1.59 1.74
C GLY A 68 -1.36 0.56 1.94
N GLY A 69 -0.98 -0.58 2.43
CA GLY A 69 -1.82 -1.74 2.67
C GLY A 69 -1.40 -2.88 1.75
N PRO A 70 -2.02 -3.13 0.59
CA PRO A 70 -3.22 -2.50 0.01
C PRO A 70 -4.46 -2.61 0.90
N GLY A 71 -5.57 -1.98 0.51
CA GLY A 71 -6.83 -2.09 1.27
C GLY A 71 -6.93 -1.17 2.51
N HIS A 72 -5.89 -0.35 2.82
CA HIS A 72 -5.97 0.71 3.83
C HIS A 72 -6.74 1.93 3.30
N SER A 73 -6.48 3.10 3.83
CA SER A 73 -7.05 4.35 3.34
C SER A 73 -6.05 5.50 3.41
N SER A 74 -6.38 6.60 2.74
CA SER A 74 -5.63 7.87 2.80
C SER A 74 -5.62 8.48 4.22
N LEU A 75 -6.51 8.05 5.12
CA LEU A 75 -6.47 8.41 6.54
C LEU A 75 -5.17 8.00 7.22
N SER A 76 -4.48 6.98 6.72
CA SER A 76 -3.18 6.55 7.24
C SER A 76 -2.08 7.60 7.14
N PHE A 77 -2.25 8.61 6.29
CA PHE A 77 -1.32 9.74 6.20
C PHE A 77 -1.46 10.77 7.32
N LYS A 78 -2.59 10.77 8.06
CA LYS A 78 -2.83 11.66 9.22
C LYS A 78 -2.51 13.14 8.98
N GLY A 79 -2.67 13.63 7.76
CA GLY A 79 -2.33 15.00 7.40
C GLY A 79 -0.81 15.28 7.32
N GLY A 80 0.04 14.26 7.40
CA GLY A 80 1.51 14.42 7.38
C GLY A 80 2.08 15.09 6.13
N PHE A 81 1.24 15.30 5.11
CA PHE A 81 1.60 15.98 3.85
C PHE A 81 0.80 17.27 3.60
N ASP A 82 -0.08 17.68 4.52
CA ASP A 82 -0.95 18.85 4.34
C ASP A 82 -0.14 20.15 4.17
N PHE A 83 1.08 20.23 4.71
CA PHE A 83 1.99 21.36 4.55
C PHE A 83 2.36 21.67 3.08
N LEU A 84 2.23 20.68 2.17
CA LEU A 84 2.47 20.88 0.74
C LEU A 84 1.39 21.72 0.07
N ALA A 85 0.21 21.85 0.69
CA ALA A 85 -0.89 22.69 0.20
C ALA A 85 -0.53 24.18 0.12
N ASP A 86 0.50 24.60 0.87
CA ASP A 86 1.07 25.94 0.75
C ASP A 86 1.83 26.17 -0.57
N GLN A 87 2.18 25.12 -1.31
CA GLN A 87 2.99 25.20 -2.52
C GLN A 87 2.28 24.69 -3.77
N THR A 88 1.37 23.73 -3.64
CA THR A 88 0.67 23.11 -4.75
C THR A 88 -0.63 22.44 -4.29
N ARG A 89 -1.36 21.86 -5.25
CA ARG A 89 -2.50 21.00 -4.96
C ARG A 89 -2.03 19.66 -4.43
N VAL A 90 -2.66 19.17 -3.36
CA VAL A 90 -2.36 17.87 -2.71
C VAL A 90 -3.62 17.02 -2.74
N ILE A 91 -3.53 15.87 -3.38
CA ILE A 91 -4.65 14.97 -3.57
C ILE A 91 -4.41 13.69 -2.77
N TYR A 92 -5.25 13.47 -1.79
CA TYR A 92 -5.42 12.21 -1.08
C TYR A 92 -6.56 11.46 -1.75
N TYR A 93 -6.38 10.19 -2.08
CA TYR A 93 -7.49 9.37 -2.57
C TYR A 93 -7.44 7.98 -1.98
N ASP A 94 -8.59 7.36 -1.84
CA ASP A 94 -8.72 5.97 -1.47
C ASP A 94 -8.82 5.13 -2.74
N GLN A 95 -7.93 4.15 -2.88
CA GLN A 95 -7.93 3.23 -4.01
C GLN A 95 -9.22 2.42 -4.02
N ARG A 96 -9.65 1.91 -5.18
CA ARG A 96 -10.83 1.01 -5.22
C ARG A 96 -10.71 -0.12 -4.21
N GLY A 97 -11.79 -0.45 -3.55
CA GLY A 97 -11.79 -1.47 -2.52
C GLY A 97 -11.10 -1.09 -1.22
N SER A 98 -10.92 0.20 -0.97
CA SER A 98 -10.19 0.69 0.20
C SER A 98 -10.90 1.90 0.82
N GLY A 99 -10.80 2.02 2.14
CA GLY A 99 -11.23 3.21 2.87
C GLY A 99 -12.67 3.61 2.58
N ASN A 100 -12.85 4.87 2.18
CA ASN A 100 -14.16 5.46 1.84
C ASN A 100 -14.59 5.20 0.38
N SER A 101 -13.70 4.65 -0.47
CA SER A 101 -14.04 4.30 -1.85
C SER A 101 -14.94 3.08 -1.91
N GLN A 102 -15.74 2.99 -2.99
CA GLN A 102 -16.66 1.88 -3.20
C GLN A 102 -15.93 0.53 -3.24
N ILE A 103 -16.51 -0.47 -2.59
CA ILE A 103 -16.13 -1.88 -2.70
C ILE A 103 -17.22 -2.64 -3.45
N LYS A 104 -16.82 -3.41 -4.46
CA LYS A 104 -17.69 -4.33 -5.21
C LYS A 104 -17.25 -5.78 -4.99
N PRO A 105 -18.17 -6.75 -5.03
CA PRO A 105 -17.88 -8.14 -4.68
C PRO A 105 -17.17 -8.94 -5.79
N GLN A 106 -16.53 -8.27 -6.78
CA GLN A 106 -15.81 -8.89 -7.88
C GLN A 106 -14.29 -8.95 -7.60
N PRO A 107 -13.74 -10.09 -7.13
CA PRO A 107 -12.31 -10.20 -6.81
C PRO A 107 -11.37 -9.88 -8.00
N ALA A 108 -11.81 -10.17 -9.22
CA ALA A 108 -11.02 -9.93 -10.44
C ALA A 108 -10.74 -8.43 -10.72
N ASP A 109 -11.47 -7.53 -10.06
CA ASP A 109 -11.32 -6.08 -10.24
C ASP A 109 -10.20 -5.48 -9.38
N TYR A 110 -9.58 -6.28 -8.50
CA TYR A 110 -8.53 -5.82 -7.59
C TYR A 110 -7.16 -6.33 -8.01
N THR A 111 -6.54 -5.63 -8.96
CA THR A 111 -5.18 -5.93 -9.43
C THR A 111 -4.35 -4.66 -9.51
N ILE A 112 -3.01 -4.82 -9.40
CA ILE A 112 -2.10 -3.67 -9.54
C ILE A 112 -2.24 -2.97 -10.90
N ALA A 113 -2.55 -3.70 -11.96
CA ALA A 113 -2.74 -3.13 -13.29
C ALA A 113 -3.96 -2.20 -13.34
N GLN A 114 -5.06 -2.61 -12.74
CA GLN A 114 -6.28 -1.80 -12.65
C GLN A 114 -6.09 -0.57 -11.77
N LEU A 115 -5.32 -0.67 -10.68
CA LEU A 115 -4.97 0.49 -9.84
C LEU A 115 -4.09 1.50 -10.60
N VAL A 116 -3.18 1.02 -11.46
CA VAL A 116 -2.37 1.91 -12.32
C VAL A 116 -3.26 2.67 -13.31
N ASP A 117 -4.24 2.01 -13.93
CA ASP A 117 -5.17 2.65 -14.87
C ASP A 117 -6.15 3.59 -14.17
N GLU A 118 -6.54 3.26 -12.96
CA GLU A 118 -7.32 4.11 -12.06
C GLU A 118 -6.57 5.41 -11.73
N LEU A 119 -5.31 5.30 -11.34
CA LEU A 119 -4.47 6.46 -11.01
C LEU A 119 -4.26 7.39 -12.22
N GLU A 120 -4.10 6.82 -13.44
CA GLU A 120 -4.03 7.63 -14.67
C GLU A 120 -5.34 8.34 -14.95
N THR A 121 -6.45 7.67 -14.73
CA THR A 121 -7.78 8.28 -14.93
C THR A 121 -8.04 9.39 -13.88
N LEU A 122 -7.65 9.16 -12.63
CA LEU A 122 -7.70 10.19 -11.57
C LEU A 122 -6.86 11.43 -11.97
N ARG A 123 -5.61 11.21 -12.43
CA ARG A 123 -4.75 12.30 -12.89
C ARG A 123 -5.42 13.12 -14.01
N ARG A 124 -5.99 12.42 -14.98
CA ARG A 124 -6.54 13.04 -16.19
C ARG A 124 -7.87 13.74 -15.94
N GLU A 125 -8.76 13.15 -15.15
CA GLU A 125 -10.16 13.63 -15.04
C GLU A 125 -10.41 14.49 -13.80
N VAL A 126 -9.72 14.22 -12.69
CA VAL A 126 -9.83 14.97 -11.44
C VAL A 126 -8.73 16.01 -11.32
N VAL A 127 -7.48 15.56 -11.35
CA VAL A 127 -6.31 16.43 -11.15
C VAL A 127 -6.10 17.35 -12.36
N LYS A 128 -6.37 16.87 -13.56
CA LYS A 128 -6.29 17.62 -14.86
C LYS A 128 -4.92 18.25 -15.06
N ALA A 129 -3.86 17.55 -14.69
CA ALA A 129 -2.49 18.03 -14.82
C ALA A 129 -1.70 17.18 -15.82
N GLU A 130 -0.84 17.82 -16.62
CA GLU A 130 0.05 17.15 -17.57
C GLU A 130 1.05 16.24 -16.82
N LYS A 131 1.69 16.78 -15.78
CA LYS A 131 2.62 16.07 -14.90
C LYS A 131 2.19 16.18 -13.46
N ILE A 132 2.51 15.15 -12.69
CA ILE A 132 2.22 15.03 -11.27
C ILE A 132 3.47 14.63 -10.49
N ILE A 133 3.48 14.93 -9.20
CA ILE A 133 4.40 14.36 -8.23
C ILE A 133 3.67 13.21 -7.57
N LEU A 134 4.29 12.03 -7.56
CA LEU A 134 3.72 10.85 -6.91
C LEU A 134 4.42 10.57 -5.59
N VAL A 135 3.63 10.36 -4.55
CA VAL A 135 4.09 9.89 -3.24
C VAL A 135 3.45 8.53 -2.98
N GLY A 136 4.28 7.49 -2.81
CA GLY A 136 3.82 6.15 -2.46
C GLY A 136 4.33 5.72 -1.10
N HIS A 137 3.42 5.41 -0.17
CA HIS A 137 3.78 4.85 1.14
C HIS A 137 3.60 3.34 1.14
N SER A 138 4.58 2.59 1.66
CA SER A 138 4.48 1.13 1.83
C SER A 138 4.11 0.44 0.49
N PHE A 139 3.01 -0.32 0.43
CA PHE A 139 2.48 -0.88 -0.82
C PHE A 139 2.26 0.18 -1.91
N GLY A 140 1.83 1.39 -1.55
CA GLY A 140 1.67 2.49 -2.51
C GLY A 140 2.93 2.76 -3.33
N SER A 141 4.11 2.42 -2.81
CA SER A 141 5.38 2.51 -3.54
C SER A 141 5.41 1.60 -4.78
N ALA A 142 4.85 0.39 -4.71
CA ALA A 142 4.75 -0.49 -5.87
C ALA A 142 3.81 0.08 -6.94
N LEU A 143 2.69 0.67 -6.51
CA LEU A 143 1.74 1.29 -7.42
C LEU A 143 2.36 2.49 -8.15
N VAL A 144 3.03 3.41 -7.44
CA VAL A 144 3.64 4.60 -8.07
C VAL A 144 4.83 4.23 -8.96
N GLN A 145 5.60 3.19 -8.63
CA GLN A 145 6.66 2.66 -9.50
C GLN A 145 6.07 2.06 -10.79
N ARG A 146 5.04 1.23 -10.68
CA ARG A 146 4.34 0.65 -11.84
C ARG A 146 3.72 1.72 -12.73
N TYR A 147 3.11 2.74 -12.11
CA TYR A 147 2.58 3.88 -12.83
C TYR A 147 3.70 4.63 -13.57
N SER A 148 4.82 4.91 -12.90
CA SER A 148 5.95 5.64 -13.50
C SER A 148 6.58 4.88 -14.67
N LEU A 149 6.60 3.56 -14.63
CA LEU A 149 7.05 2.74 -15.77
C LEU A 149 6.09 2.79 -16.96
N LYS A 150 4.77 2.80 -16.68
CA LYS A 150 3.75 2.83 -17.75
C LYS A 150 3.59 4.24 -18.35
N TYR A 151 3.74 5.29 -17.51
CA TYR A 151 3.52 6.68 -17.89
C TYR A 151 4.69 7.60 -17.46
N PRO A 152 5.95 7.33 -17.88
CA PRO A 152 7.11 8.06 -17.37
C PRO A 152 7.06 9.56 -17.67
N GLN A 153 6.45 9.96 -18.79
CA GLN A 153 6.28 11.36 -19.17
C GLN A 153 5.29 12.13 -18.29
N ARG A 154 4.47 11.43 -17.48
CA ARG A 154 3.46 12.02 -16.60
C ARG A 154 3.97 12.26 -15.18
N VAL A 155 5.15 11.77 -14.83
CA VAL A 155 5.70 11.88 -13.47
C VAL A 155 6.83 12.89 -13.46
N ALA A 156 6.64 13.99 -12.73
CA ALA A 156 7.66 15.02 -12.55
C ALA A 156 8.69 14.58 -11.51
N LYS A 157 8.23 14.02 -10.39
CA LYS A 157 9.07 13.47 -9.30
C LYS A 157 8.38 12.29 -8.66
N LEU A 158 9.18 11.35 -8.15
CA LEU A 158 8.72 10.17 -7.45
C LEU A 158 9.24 10.18 -6.01
N ILE A 159 8.36 10.05 -5.04
CA ILE A 159 8.68 9.99 -3.62
C ILE A 159 8.17 8.67 -3.06
N ILE A 160 9.06 7.90 -2.45
CA ILE A 160 8.78 6.60 -1.85
C ILE A 160 9.06 6.70 -0.36
N VAL A 161 8.08 6.32 0.46
CA VAL A 161 8.21 6.33 1.93
C VAL A 161 7.96 4.92 2.45
N GLY A 162 8.93 4.33 3.13
CA GLY A 162 8.82 2.96 3.65
C GLY A 162 8.41 1.96 2.57
N GLY A 163 9.04 2.04 1.41
CA GLY A 163 8.62 1.31 0.21
C GLY A 163 8.92 -0.18 0.26
N ILE A 164 8.14 -0.96 -0.47
CA ILE A 164 8.33 -2.42 -0.59
C ILE A 164 9.30 -2.76 -1.73
N ARG A 165 9.91 -3.95 -1.64
CA ARG A 165 10.83 -4.46 -2.67
C ARG A 165 10.16 -4.60 -4.04
N ILE A 166 10.93 -4.33 -5.08
CA ILE A 166 10.55 -4.48 -6.49
C ILE A 166 10.35 -5.96 -6.86
N ASN A 167 11.26 -6.78 -6.36
CA ASN A 167 11.21 -8.23 -6.49
C ASN A 167 11.03 -8.81 -5.09
N ASN A 168 9.84 -9.26 -4.77
CA ASN A 168 9.55 -9.83 -3.45
C ASN A 168 10.12 -11.25 -3.25
N GLY A 169 10.96 -11.75 -4.20
CA GLY A 169 11.63 -13.04 -4.10
C GLY A 169 10.69 -14.25 -4.16
N MET A 170 9.38 -14.03 -4.26
CA MET A 170 8.39 -15.08 -4.28
C MET A 170 7.77 -15.23 -5.66
N ASN A 171 8.52 -15.91 -6.54
CA ASN A 171 8.13 -16.10 -7.93
C ASN A 171 6.97 -17.09 -8.14
N ASN A 172 6.39 -17.63 -7.07
CA ASN A 172 5.40 -18.69 -7.21
C ASN A 172 4.05 -18.30 -6.59
N ARG A 173 3.16 -17.74 -7.43
CA ARG A 173 1.78 -17.38 -7.06
C ARG A 173 1.00 -18.57 -6.46
N PHE A 174 1.33 -19.80 -6.86
CA PHE A 174 0.71 -21.00 -6.32
C PHE A 174 1.12 -21.19 -4.84
N ILE A 175 2.40 -21.06 -4.52
CA ILE A 175 2.90 -21.15 -3.14
C ILE A 175 2.23 -20.09 -2.25
N TRP A 176 2.08 -18.85 -2.73
CA TRP A 176 1.38 -17.80 -1.99
C TRP A 176 -0.09 -18.10 -1.76
N LYS A 177 -0.79 -18.66 -2.73
CA LYS A 177 -2.19 -19.10 -2.54
C LYS A 177 -2.33 -20.19 -1.48
N TRP A 178 -1.31 -21.01 -1.28
CA TRP A 178 -1.30 -22.06 -0.26
C TRP A 178 -0.72 -21.61 1.09
N LEU A 179 0.37 -20.84 1.06
CA LEU A 179 1.02 -20.32 2.29
C LEU A 179 0.26 -19.15 2.93
N GLY A 180 -0.36 -18.30 2.14
CA GLY A 180 -1.18 -17.22 2.68
C GLY A 180 -2.24 -17.73 3.66
N PRO A 181 -3.08 -18.70 3.28
CA PRO A 181 -3.98 -19.34 4.22
C PRO A 181 -3.29 -19.92 5.46
N ALA A 182 -2.16 -20.59 5.30
CA ALA A 182 -1.43 -21.17 6.43
C ALA A 182 -0.88 -20.11 7.39
N LEU A 183 -0.45 -18.96 6.88
CA LEU A 183 0.08 -17.86 7.69
C LEU A 183 -1.01 -17.07 8.41
N TYR A 184 -2.17 -16.87 7.76
CA TYR A 184 -3.26 -16.07 8.31
C TYR A 184 -4.36 -16.89 8.99
N SER A 185 -4.53 -18.17 8.65
CA SER A 185 -5.56 -19.03 9.23
C SER A 185 -5.09 -19.89 10.40
N THR A 186 -3.82 -19.81 10.80
CA THR A 186 -3.35 -20.37 12.07
C THR A 186 -3.96 -19.66 13.27
N ASP A 187 -4.48 -18.45 13.08
CA ASP A 187 -5.38 -17.84 14.03
C ASP A 187 -6.77 -18.50 13.91
N LEU A 188 -7.12 -19.32 14.91
CA LEU A 188 -8.42 -19.98 15.00
C LEU A 188 -9.61 -19.01 15.03
N GLY A 189 -9.34 -17.70 15.14
CA GLY A 189 -10.32 -16.62 15.10
C GLY A 189 -10.60 -16.05 13.71
N PHE A 190 -9.92 -16.52 12.62
CA PHE A 190 -10.19 -15.98 11.28
C PHE A 190 -11.63 -16.31 10.83
N PRO A 191 -12.46 -15.30 10.51
CA PRO A 191 -13.87 -15.50 10.14
C PRO A 191 -13.99 -15.98 8.69
N HIS A 192 -14.16 -17.27 8.55
CA HIS A 192 -14.03 -18.04 7.32
C HIS A 192 -15.15 -17.91 6.28
N ALA A 193 -16.06 -16.97 6.33
CA ALA A 193 -17.09 -16.84 5.29
C ALA A 193 -17.74 -15.46 5.23
N ASP A 194 -17.65 -14.67 6.28
CA ASP A 194 -18.26 -13.35 6.37
C ASP A 194 -17.25 -12.27 5.96
N PRO A 195 -17.48 -11.56 4.85
CA PRO A 195 -16.58 -10.51 4.37
C PRO A 195 -16.36 -9.38 5.39
N GLN A 196 -17.42 -8.93 6.06
CA GLN A 196 -17.33 -7.85 7.04
C GLN A 196 -16.55 -8.27 8.28
N ALA A 197 -16.77 -9.49 8.75
CA ALA A 197 -16.02 -10.06 9.86
C ALA A 197 -14.53 -10.27 9.50
N ALA A 198 -14.22 -10.61 8.24
CA ALA A 198 -12.85 -10.72 7.75
C ALA A 198 -12.15 -9.36 7.73
N ASP A 199 -12.81 -8.31 7.28
CA ASP A 199 -12.29 -6.95 7.30
C ASP A 199 -12.06 -6.45 8.74
N ALA A 200 -13.02 -6.69 9.64
CA ALA A 200 -12.89 -6.33 11.06
C ALA A 200 -11.72 -7.07 11.74
N TRP A 201 -11.59 -8.37 11.50
CA TRP A 201 -10.49 -9.18 12.02
C TRP A 201 -9.13 -8.68 11.50
N PHE A 202 -9.04 -8.40 10.20
CA PHE A 202 -7.80 -7.96 9.56
C PHE A 202 -7.40 -6.55 10.03
N THR A 203 -8.38 -5.67 10.23
CA THR A 203 -8.18 -4.34 10.81
C THR A 203 -7.61 -4.45 12.23
N ALA A 204 -8.25 -5.24 13.10
CA ALA A 204 -7.79 -5.45 14.47
C ALA A 204 -6.38 -6.06 14.54
N SER A 205 -6.07 -7.02 13.65
CA SER A 205 -4.71 -7.56 13.51
C SER A 205 -3.70 -6.48 13.12
N SER A 206 -4.04 -5.63 12.17
CA SER A 206 -3.17 -4.53 11.72
C SER A 206 -2.95 -3.50 12.83
N GLU A 207 -4.00 -3.13 13.56
CA GLU A 207 -3.91 -2.21 14.70
C GLU A 207 -3.02 -2.75 15.82
N LYS A 208 -3.06 -4.06 16.06
CA LYS A 208 -2.21 -4.74 17.04
C LYS A 208 -0.73 -4.77 16.62
N ASP A 209 -0.47 -4.96 15.33
CA ASP A 209 0.88 -5.17 14.83
C ASP A 209 1.59 -3.86 14.42
N ASN A 210 0.85 -2.85 13.96
CA ASN A 210 1.40 -1.59 13.49
C ASN A 210 2.29 -0.86 14.52
N PRO A 211 1.96 -0.79 15.82
CA PRO A 211 2.84 -0.17 16.82
C PRO A 211 4.25 -0.79 16.88
N ASN A 212 4.40 -2.07 16.50
CA ASN A 212 5.70 -2.74 16.44
C ASN A 212 6.62 -2.22 15.34
N ARG A 213 6.07 -1.44 14.41
CA ARG A 213 6.79 -0.82 13.29
C ARG A 213 7.14 0.64 13.53
N LEU A 214 6.78 1.21 14.69
CA LEU A 214 7.24 2.51 15.16
C LEU A 214 8.63 2.38 15.79
N PHE A 215 9.41 3.45 15.75
CA PHE A 215 10.66 3.57 16.50
C PHE A 215 10.38 3.56 18.01
N ASP A 216 9.48 4.43 18.44
CA ASP A 216 8.99 4.46 19.82
C ASP A 216 7.53 3.95 19.87
N LYS A 217 7.37 2.72 20.40
CA LYS A 217 6.06 2.07 20.50
C LYS A 217 5.08 2.77 21.44
N THR A 218 5.55 3.65 22.32
CA THR A 218 4.68 4.46 23.18
C THR A 218 3.86 5.47 22.39
N ASN A 219 4.28 5.77 21.14
CA ASN A 219 3.59 6.63 20.20
C ASN A 219 2.51 5.91 19.38
N ALA A 220 1.99 4.77 19.83
CA ALA A 220 0.94 4.01 19.12
C ALA A 220 -0.30 4.86 18.75
N HIS A 221 -0.61 5.91 19.56
CA HIS A 221 -1.68 6.87 19.29
C HIS A 221 -1.57 7.57 17.92
N LEU A 222 -0.36 7.68 17.36
CA LEU A 222 -0.14 8.22 16.00
C LEU A 222 -0.85 7.38 14.92
N LEU A 223 -1.10 6.11 15.18
CA LEU A 223 -1.68 5.15 14.24
C LEU A 223 -3.17 4.87 14.50
N GLU A 224 -3.79 5.52 15.48
CA GLU A 224 -5.22 5.39 15.74
C GLU A 224 -6.07 6.00 14.63
N ASN A 225 -7.28 5.49 14.42
CA ASN A 225 -8.25 6.02 13.46
C ASN A 225 -7.71 6.14 12.03
N THR A 226 -6.95 5.15 11.57
CA THR A 226 -6.44 5.08 10.19
C THR A 226 -7.42 4.42 9.21
N GLY A 227 -8.64 4.11 9.67
CA GLY A 227 -9.69 3.47 8.88
C GLY A 227 -9.61 1.94 8.90
N THR A 228 -10.62 1.31 8.34
CA THR A 228 -10.68 -0.16 8.19
C THR A 228 -9.77 -0.63 7.08
N VAL A 229 -9.30 -1.88 7.20
CA VAL A 229 -8.51 -2.54 6.16
C VAL A 229 -9.37 -3.59 5.47
N SER A 230 -9.55 -3.46 4.17
CA SER A 230 -10.35 -4.40 3.38
C SER A 230 -9.53 -5.63 3.02
N PHE A 231 -9.86 -6.77 3.65
CA PHE A 231 -9.09 -8.01 3.54
C PHE A 231 -9.06 -8.59 2.11
N ALA A 232 -10.22 -8.73 1.47
CA ALA A 232 -10.26 -9.38 0.16
C ALA A 232 -9.61 -8.54 -0.95
N PRO A 233 -9.82 -7.22 -1.06
CA PRO A 233 -9.03 -6.35 -1.93
C PRO A 233 -7.54 -6.42 -1.63
N TRP A 234 -7.13 -6.37 -0.34
CA TRP A 234 -5.72 -6.56 0.06
C TRP A 234 -5.13 -7.85 -0.50
N ARG A 235 -5.84 -8.96 -0.32
CA ARG A 235 -5.41 -10.28 -0.80
C ARG A 235 -5.24 -10.32 -2.32
N GLU A 236 -6.24 -9.89 -3.08
CA GLU A 236 -6.22 -9.98 -4.55
C GLU A 236 -5.15 -9.07 -5.16
N ILE A 237 -5.02 -7.83 -4.67
CA ILE A 237 -3.98 -6.91 -5.12
C ILE A 237 -2.60 -7.47 -4.78
N SER A 238 -2.39 -7.99 -3.56
CA SER A 238 -1.13 -8.60 -3.15
C SER A 238 -0.79 -9.81 -4.02
N LEU A 239 -1.75 -10.68 -4.33
CA LEU A 239 -1.56 -11.81 -5.24
C LEU A 239 -1.24 -11.37 -6.68
N SER A 240 -1.72 -10.21 -7.11
CA SER A 240 -1.40 -9.68 -8.45
C SER A 240 0.03 -9.17 -8.57
N LEU A 241 0.70 -8.87 -7.45
CA LEU A 241 2.11 -8.48 -7.39
C LEU A 241 3.07 -9.66 -7.38
N VAL A 242 2.60 -10.84 -6.98
CA VAL A 242 3.46 -12.02 -6.87
C VAL A 242 4.03 -12.40 -8.25
N GLY A 243 5.33 -12.60 -8.31
CA GLY A 243 6.05 -12.91 -9.54
C GLY A 243 6.32 -11.70 -10.46
N SER A 244 5.99 -10.50 -10.00
CA SER A 244 6.34 -9.27 -10.71
C SER A 244 7.80 -8.92 -10.45
N ASP A 245 8.63 -9.00 -11.47
CA ASP A 245 9.98 -8.42 -11.49
C ASP A 245 10.04 -7.39 -12.60
N PHE A 246 10.31 -6.15 -12.24
CA PHE A 246 10.43 -5.02 -13.17
C PHE A 246 11.70 -4.20 -12.93
N LYS A 247 12.70 -4.85 -12.36
CA LYS A 247 13.99 -4.23 -12.03
C LYS A 247 14.71 -3.69 -13.26
N ASN A 248 14.61 -4.42 -14.38
CA ASN A 248 15.27 -4.02 -15.63
C ASN A 248 14.62 -2.77 -16.24
N GLU A 249 13.31 -2.67 -16.17
CA GLU A 249 12.56 -1.51 -16.63
C GLU A 249 12.87 -0.27 -15.77
N LEU A 250 12.98 -0.43 -14.45
CA LEU A 250 13.33 0.67 -13.54
C LEU A 250 14.72 1.27 -13.83
N ARG A 251 15.66 0.50 -14.33
CA ARG A 251 16.99 1.03 -14.75
C ARG A 251 16.91 2.10 -15.82
N GLN A 252 15.81 2.14 -16.57
CA GLN A 252 15.58 3.10 -17.65
C GLN A 252 14.72 4.29 -17.19
N LEU A 253 14.20 4.26 -15.97
CA LEU A 253 13.35 5.32 -15.44
C LEU A 253 14.19 6.51 -14.96
N GLY A 254 14.24 7.56 -15.78
CA GLY A 254 15.00 8.78 -15.47
C GLY A 254 14.31 9.76 -14.53
N THR A 255 13.14 9.43 -13.98
CA THR A 255 12.38 10.29 -13.06
C THR A 255 13.17 10.54 -11.78
N PRO A 256 13.36 11.80 -11.36
CA PRO A 256 13.98 12.12 -10.06
C PRO A 256 13.21 11.44 -8.93
N THR A 257 13.92 10.62 -8.15
CA THR A 257 13.32 9.78 -7.12
C THR A 257 13.96 10.03 -5.77
N LEU A 258 13.12 10.19 -4.75
CA LEU A 258 13.52 10.25 -3.34
C LEU A 258 12.94 9.05 -2.60
N PHE A 259 13.81 8.25 -1.97
CA PHE A 259 13.40 7.20 -1.05
C PHE A 259 13.64 7.62 0.40
N ILE A 260 12.58 7.68 1.18
CA ILE A 260 12.63 7.97 2.63
C ILE A 260 12.34 6.69 3.40
N TYR A 261 13.19 6.38 4.38
CA TYR A 261 12.99 5.21 5.25
C TYR A 261 13.32 5.54 6.71
N GLY A 262 12.66 4.87 7.64
CA GLY A 262 13.02 4.89 9.05
C GLY A 262 14.09 3.85 9.35
N ALA A 263 15.05 4.18 10.22
CA ALA A 263 16.13 3.28 10.60
C ALA A 263 15.64 2.05 11.38
N ALA A 264 14.50 2.17 12.07
CA ALA A 264 13.86 1.09 12.82
C ALA A 264 12.79 0.33 12.00
N ASP A 265 12.59 0.68 10.72
CA ASP A 265 11.62 -0.04 9.87
C ASP A 265 12.13 -1.45 9.53
N SER A 266 11.19 -2.31 9.14
CA SER A 266 11.45 -3.67 8.70
C SER A 266 12.48 -3.73 7.56
N PRO A 267 13.34 -4.76 7.49
CA PRO A 267 14.23 -4.97 6.35
C PRO A 267 13.50 -5.18 5.01
N PHE A 268 12.17 -5.35 5.04
CA PHE A 268 11.32 -5.47 3.85
C PHE A 268 10.79 -4.13 3.33
N THR A 269 10.97 -3.04 4.09
CA THR A 269 10.47 -1.70 3.76
C THR A 269 11.47 -0.57 4.08
N GLY A 270 12.53 -0.87 4.82
CA GLY A 270 13.53 0.09 5.30
C GLY A 270 14.77 0.21 4.42
N GLN A 271 15.92 0.43 5.07
CA GLN A 271 17.20 0.72 4.42
C GLN A 271 17.62 -0.27 3.32
N PRO A 272 17.50 -1.60 3.47
CA PRO A 272 17.93 -2.53 2.42
C PRO A 272 17.15 -2.37 1.12
N VAL A 273 15.86 -2.01 1.22
CA VAL A 273 15.00 -1.77 0.05
C VAL A 273 15.36 -0.43 -0.60
N ALA A 274 15.63 0.60 0.21
CA ALA A 274 16.08 1.91 -0.28
C ALA A 274 17.40 1.79 -1.06
N ALA A 275 18.37 1.04 -0.52
CA ALA A 275 19.64 0.78 -1.18
C ALA A 275 19.44 0.05 -2.51
N GLU A 276 18.70 -1.08 -2.51
CA GLU A 276 18.42 -1.86 -3.73
C GLU A 276 17.74 -1.02 -4.82
N LEU A 277 16.78 -0.19 -4.44
CA LEU A 277 16.05 0.65 -5.39
C LEU A 277 16.93 1.76 -5.95
N CYS A 278 17.69 2.46 -5.09
CA CYS A 278 18.55 3.56 -5.53
C CYS A 278 19.79 3.08 -6.29
N ASP A 279 20.25 1.84 -6.07
CA ASP A 279 21.24 1.19 -6.95
C ASP A 279 20.68 0.84 -8.33
N THR A 280 19.35 0.75 -8.45
CA THR A 280 18.65 0.39 -9.69
C THR A 280 18.25 1.61 -10.50
N LEU A 281 17.70 2.64 -9.85
CA LEU A 281 17.20 3.87 -10.48
C LEU A 281 18.32 4.85 -10.75
N PRO A 282 18.46 5.40 -11.98
CA PRO A 282 19.56 6.31 -12.33
C PRO A 282 19.60 7.63 -11.51
N ASN A 283 18.42 8.15 -11.15
CA ASN A 283 18.24 9.43 -10.47
C ASN A 283 17.57 9.25 -9.12
N CYS A 284 18.10 8.35 -8.28
CA CYS A 284 17.55 8.08 -6.95
C CYS A 284 18.49 8.55 -5.85
N GLN A 285 17.91 9.20 -4.84
CA GLN A 285 18.55 9.46 -3.55
C GLN A 285 17.76 8.86 -2.42
N SER A 286 18.43 8.36 -1.39
CA SER A 286 17.78 7.82 -0.21
C SER A 286 18.15 8.56 1.06
N ILE A 287 17.21 8.78 1.96
CA ILE A 287 17.39 9.48 3.23
C ILE A 287 16.82 8.65 4.36
N GLY A 288 17.68 8.35 5.35
CA GLY A 288 17.31 7.64 6.57
C GLY A 288 16.85 8.59 7.68
N PHE A 289 15.84 8.14 8.42
CA PHE A 289 15.30 8.80 9.59
C PHE A 289 15.63 7.95 10.83
N ASP A 290 16.56 8.44 11.61
CA ASP A 290 17.22 7.71 12.70
C ASP A 290 16.30 7.38 13.88
N GLN A 291 15.29 8.22 14.12
CA GLN A 291 14.27 8.03 15.16
C GLN A 291 12.89 7.76 14.54
N SER A 292 12.85 6.92 13.52
CA SER A 292 11.60 6.55 12.86
C SER A 292 11.59 5.10 12.44
N GLY A 293 10.40 4.53 12.45
CA GLY A 293 10.06 3.27 11.83
C GLY A 293 9.37 3.48 10.48
N HIS A 294 8.19 2.88 10.32
CA HIS A 294 7.49 2.84 9.01
C HIS A 294 6.82 4.15 8.59
N TRP A 295 6.65 5.11 9.50
CA TRP A 295 5.94 6.38 9.27
C TRP A 295 6.81 7.61 9.59
N PRO A 296 7.89 7.88 8.84
CA PRO A 296 8.76 9.05 9.08
C PRO A 296 8.01 10.38 9.13
N PHE A 297 6.94 10.52 8.35
CA PHE A 297 6.09 11.72 8.32
C PHE A 297 5.26 11.93 9.60
N LEU A 298 5.11 10.91 10.46
CA LEU A 298 4.44 11.01 11.76
C LEU A 298 5.43 11.09 12.91
N GLU A 299 6.55 10.36 12.82
CA GLU A 299 7.49 10.22 13.92
C GLU A 299 8.56 11.33 13.95
N GLN A 300 8.95 11.89 12.80
CA GLN A 300 9.89 13.00 12.68
C GLN A 300 9.35 14.04 11.69
N PRO A 301 8.20 14.68 11.95
CA PRO A 301 7.47 15.50 10.97
C PRO A 301 8.27 16.73 10.51
N GLU A 302 9.02 17.41 11.36
CA GLU A 302 9.80 18.61 11.00
C GLU A 302 10.91 18.24 10.02
N LYS A 303 11.69 17.19 10.32
CA LYS A 303 12.75 16.67 9.43
C LYS A 303 12.15 16.21 8.11
N PHE A 304 11.00 15.53 8.16
CA PHE A 304 10.29 15.04 6.98
C PHE A 304 9.86 16.19 6.06
N GLN A 305 9.26 17.23 6.62
CA GLN A 305 8.85 18.43 5.86
C GLN A 305 10.04 19.11 5.21
N GLN A 306 11.16 19.27 5.93
CA GLN A 306 12.35 19.90 5.38
C GLN A 306 12.92 19.09 4.21
N VAL A 307 13.09 17.79 4.38
CA VAL A 307 13.60 16.87 3.35
C VAL A 307 12.74 16.92 2.07
N LEU A 308 11.41 16.91 2.22
CA LEU A 308 10.50 17.00 1.08
C LEU A 308 10.58 18.36 0.38
N LYS A 309 10.59 19.47 1.14
CA LYS A 309 10.72 20.81 0.56
C LYS A 309 12.01 20.92 -0.24
N ASP A 310 13.14 20.47 0.31
CA ASP A 310 14.44 20.52 -0.36
C ASP A 310 14.45 19.68 -1.65
N PHE A 311 13.84 18.50 -1.64
CA PHE A 311 13.73 17.68 -2.84
C PHE A 311 12.82 18.32 -3.91
N LEU A 312 11.73 18.96 -3.50
CA LEU A 312 10.76 19.52 -4.43
C LEU A 312 11.29 20.76 -5.16
N ILE A 313 12.16 21.55 -4.55
CA ILE A 313 12.77 22.74 -5.18
C ILE A 313 13.96 22.39 -6.10
N GLN A 314 14.56 21.21 -6.00
CA GLN A 314 15.61 20.77 -6.92
C GLN A 314 15.08 20.72 -8.36
N LYS A 315 15.86 21.25 -9.31
CA LYS A 315 15.51 21.28 -10.75
C LYS A 315 15.84 19.96 -11.44
#